data_04258dba66f9b51b68b56b7399bc962a
#
_entry.id   04258dba66f9b51b68b56b7399bc962a
#
_cell.length_a   1.000
_cell.length_b   1.000
_cell.length_c   1.000
_cell.angle_alpha   90.00
_cell.angle_beta   90.00
_cell.angle_gamma   90.00
#
_symmetry.space_group_name_H-M   'P 1'
#
loop_
_entity.id
_entity.type
_entity.pdbx_description
1 polymer ?
#
loop_
_entity_poly.entity_id
_entity_poly.type
_entity_poly.pdbx_seq_one_letter_code
_entity_poly.pdbx_strand_id
1 'polypeptide(L)'
;FSLSLSIACNHCDNPVCIEVCPRGAISKDKTSGIVTINEELCIGCGKCAKKCPYHAPVVDKSIRRAYKCDLCISKLNMGEEPACVTACPMRCLKIGSVSELLQSNSQIANLEESRVAINRLYNSLVSPDSDESLLLVETKPNIIFVPHRNIINNNEIQLHLSSMPEEL
;
A
#
# COMPACT_ATOMS: atom_id res chain seq x y z
N PHE A 1 -23.86 -0.08 4.72
CA PHE A 1 -22.86 -0.88 3.99
C PHE A 1 -21.51 -0.68 4.69
N SER A 2 -20.88 -1.76 5.17
CA SER A 2 -19.51 -1.67 5.69
C SER A 2 -18.55 -2.11 4.59
N LEU A 3 -17.56 -1.28 4.28
CA LEU A 3 -16.49 -1.53 3.33
C LEU A 3 -15.22 -1.80 4.11
N SER A 4 -14.59 -2.94 3.84
CA SER A 4 -13.27 -3.25 4.37
C SER A 4 -12.25 -3.10 3.25
N LEU A 5 -11.27 -2.22 3.44
CA LEU A 5 -10.16 -2.05 2.53
C LEU A 5 -8.89 -2.60 3.18
N SER A 6 -8.31 -3.63 2.57
CA SER A 6 -7.02 -4.15 2.99
C SER A 6 -5.91 -3.43 2.25
N ILE A 7 -5.12 -2.64 2.97
CA ILE A 7 -3.99 -1.89 2.40
C ILE A 7 -2.69 -2.43 2.98
N ALA A 8 -1.79 -2.81 2.08
CA ALA A 8 -0.41 -3.17 2.41
C ALA A 8 0.54 -2.09 1.85
N CYS A 9 1.81 -2.41 1.62
CA CYS A 9 2.72 -1.51 0.93
C CYS A 9 2.31 -1.35 -0.54
N ASN A 10 2.23 -0.11 -1.01
CA ASN A 10 1.81 0.22 -2.38
C ASN A 10 2.95 0.25 -3.39
N HIS A 11 4.19 -0.06 -2.99
CA HIS A 11 5.38 -0.05 -3.84
C HIS A 11 5.46 1.17 -4.77
N CYS A 12 5.21 2.36 -4.19
CA CYS A 12 5.06 3.65 -4.88
C CYS A 12 6.16 3.93 -5.89
N ASP A 13 5.84 4.70 -6.94
CA ASP A 13 6.86 5.16 -7.90
C ASP A 13 7.72 6.28 -7.30
N ASN A 14 7.13 7.10 -6.43
CA ASN A 14 7.83 8.09 -5.64
C ASN A 14 7.81 7.68 -4.14
N PRO A 15 8.69 6.75 -3.72
CA PRO A 15 8.61 6.13 -2.40
C PRO A 15 9.31 7.00 -1.34
N VAL A 16 8.55 7.87 -0.65
CA VAL A 16 9.05 8.72 0.43
C VAL A 16 9.83 7.95 1.50
N CYS A 17 9.54 6.67 1.71
CA CYS A 17 10.24 5.82 2.66
C CYS A 17 11.72 5.61 2.28
N ILE A 18 12.09 5.67 1.01
CA ILE A 18 13.49 5.63 0.55
C ILE A 18 14.18 6.93 0.91
N GLU A 19 13.55 8.07 0.61
CA GLU A 19 14.12 9.40 0.81
C GLU A 19 14.44 9.69 2.29
N VAL A 20 13.57 9.25 3.20
CA VAL A 20 13.73 9.50 4.63
C VAL A 20 14.62 8.49 5.34
N CYS A 21 15.11 7.46 4.66
CA CYS A 21 15.91 6.43 5.27
C CYS A 21 17.37 6.89 5.45
N PRO A 22 17.84 7.15 6.70
CA PRO A 22 19.18 7.70 6.93
C PRO A 22 20.30 6.69 6.66
N ARG A 23 19.96 5.41 6.53
CA ARG A 23 20.90 4.33 6.28
C ARG A 23 20.86 3.80 4.86
N GLY A 24 19.95 4.33 4.01
CA GLY A 24 19.75 3.79 2.66
C GLY A 24 19.31 2.32 2.65
N ALA A 25 18.64 1.88 3.75
CA ALA A 25 18.22 0.49 3.90
C ALA A 25 17.02 0.13 3.00
N ILE A 26 16.38 1.11 2.39
CA ILE A 26 15.19 0.90 1.55
C ILE A 26 15.57 1.19 0.10
N SER A 27 15.22 0.29 -0.78
CA SER A 27 15.49 0.42 -2.21
C SER A 27 14.29 -0.03 -3.04
N LYS A 28 14.19 0.52 -4.25
CA LYS A 28 13.22 0.08 -5.26
C LYS A 28 13.98 -0.60 -6.40
N ASP A 29 13.59 -1.82 -6.71
CA ASP A 29 14.08 -2.50 -7.90
C ASP A 29 13.50 -1.84 -9.16
N LYS A 30 14.34 -1.52 -10.13
CA LYS A 30 13.93 -0.79 -11.33
C LYS A 30 13.15 -1.65 -12.32
N THR A 31 13.36 -2.96 -12.28
CA THR A 31 12.73 -3.90 -13.21
C THR A 31 11.36 -4.34 -12.73
N SER A 32 11.29 -4.80 -11.48
CA SER A 32 10.05 -5.28 -10.88
C SER A 32 9.21 -4.17 -10.24
N GLY A 33 9.81 -3.00 -9.94
CA GLY A 33 9.15 -1.93 -9.21
C GLY A 33 8.97 -2.21 -7.72
N ILE A 34 9.48 -3.33 -7.20
CA ILE A 34 9.31 -3.74 -5.82
C ILE A 34 10.20 -2.90 -4.91
N VAL A 35 9.60 -2.33 -3.86
CA VAL A 35 10.32 -1.63 -2.80
C VAL A 35 10.61 -2.62 -1.67
N THR A 36 11.87 -2.75 -1.28
CA THR A 36 12.32 -3.69 -0.23
C THR A 36 13.09 -2.97 0.87
N ILE A 37 13.20 -3.61 2.04
CA ILE A 37 14.04 -3.17 3.15
C ILE A 37 15.17 -4.17 3.32
N ASN A 38 16.41 -3.69 3.29
CA ASN A 38 17.57 -4.49 3.68
C ASN A 38 17.66 -4.51 5.21
N GLU A 39 17.46 -5.68 5.79
CA GLU A 39 17.44 -5.87 7.24
C GLU A 39 18.81 -5.60 7.89
N GLU A 40 19.91 -5.88 7.21
CA GLU A 40 21.27 -5.66 7.73
C GLU A 40 21.58 -4.17 7.90
N LEU A 41 21.09 -3.33 6.98
CA LEU A 41 21.28 -1.89 7.03
C LEU A 41 20.26 -1.17 7.91
N CYS A 42 19.11 -1.81 8.16
CA CYS A 42 18.02 -1.22 8.92
C CYS A 42 18.38 -1.11 10.41
N ILE A 43 18.20 0.06 10.99
CA ILE A 43 18.44 0.33 12.41
C ILE A 43 17.14 0.51 13.22
N GLY A 44 15.98 0.28 12.62
CA GLY A 44 14.69 0.39 13.31
C GLY A 44 14.32 1.79 13.77
N CYS A 45 14.81 2.85 13.12
CA CYS A 45 14.57 4.24 13.55
C CYS A 45 13.13 4.75 13.35
N GLY A 46 12.29 4.03 12.64
CA GLY A 46 10.88 4.34 12.44
C GLY A 46 10.54 5.50 11.50
N LYS A 47 11.52 6.19 10.89
CA LYS A 47 11.25 7.32 9.99
C LYS A 47 10.39 6.93 8.80
N CYS A 48 10.62 5.74 8.22
CA CYS A 48 9.82 5.22 7.11
C CYS A 48 8.36 4.97 7.51
N ALA A 49 8.11 4.48 8.73
CA ALA A 49 6.76 4.26 9.24
C ALA A 49 6.02 5.58 9.47
N LYS A 50 6.70 6.59 10.05
CA LYS A 50 6.13 7.91 10.33
C LYS A 50 5.80 8.70 9.06
N LYS A 51 6.60 8.53 8.00
CA LYS A 51 6.45 9.31 6.77
C LYS A 51 5.64 8.60 5.68
N CYS A 52 5.33 7.33 5.87
CA CYS A 52 4.47 6.61 4.92
C CYS A 52 3.01 7.03 5.10
N PRO A 53 2.37 7.62 4.09
CA PRO A 53 0.96 8.02 4.20
C PRO A 53 0.00 6.83 4.35
N TYR A 54 0.47 5.61 4.01
CA TYR A 54 -0.30 4.36 4.10
C TYR A 54 0.03 3.55 5.35
N HIS A 55 0.89 4.04 6.23
CA HIS A 55 1.36 3.35 7.44
C HIS A 55 1.84 1.90 7.19
N ALA A 56 2.34 1.63 5.99
CA ALA A 56 2.72 0.29 5.56
C ALA A 56 3.95 -0.29 6.30
N PRO A 57 5.03 0.47 6.57
CA PRO A 57 6.15 -0.05 7.35
C PRO A 57 5.80 -0.13 8.85
N VAL A 58 6.09 -1.28 9.46
CA VAL A 58 5.95 -1.53 10.90
C VAL A 58 7.34 -1.73 11.50
N VAL A 59 7.58 -1.20 12.68
CA VAL A 59 8.87 -1.32 13.39
C VAL A 59 8.73 -2.29 14.55
N ASP A 60 9.48 -3.37 14.49
CA ASP A 60 9.70 -4.22 15.67
C ASP A 60 10.79 -3.60 16.55
N LYS A 61 10.37 -3.15 17.74
CA LYS A 61 11.25 -2.50 18.69
C LYS A 61 12.20 -3.47 19.38
N SER A 62 11.85 -4.76 19.49
CA SER A 62 12.65 -5.79 20.16
C SER A 62 13.92 -6.10 19.39
N ILE A 63 13.82 -6.23 18.10
CA ILE A 63 14.96 -6.51 17.20
C ILE A 63 15.45 -5.28 16.44
N ARG A 64 14.81 -4.13 16.64
CA ARG A 64 15.13 -2.84 16.02
C ARG A 64 15.21 -2.93 14.50
N ARG A 65 14.16 -3.48 13.88
CA ARG A 65 14.01 -3.63 12.43
C ARG A 65 12.65 -3.13 11.97
N ALA A 66 12.60 -2.64 10.75
CA ALA A 66 11.35 -2.28 10.09
C ALA A 66 10.99 -3.34 9.05
N TYR A 67 9.72 -3.68 9.00
CA TYR A 67 9.15 -4.63 8.04
C TYR A 67 8.00 -3.98 7.26
N LYS A 68 7.76 -4.47 6.08
CA LYS A 68 6.60 -4.13 5.25
C LYS A 68 6.36 -5.25 4.22
N CYS A 69 5.24 -5.19 3.53
CA CYS A 69 5.01 -6.07 2.39
C CYS A 69 6.14 -5.91 1.36
N ASP A 70 6.72 -7.02 0.93
CA ASP A 70 7.77 -7.14 -0.08
C ASP A 70 7.26 -7.81 -1.37
N LEU A 71 5.92 -7.96 -1.51
CA LEU A 71 5.24 -8.74 -2.56
C LEU A 71 5.63 -10.23 -2.56
N CYS A 72 6.11 -10.76 -1.45
CA CYS A 72 6.63 -12.14 -1.36
C CYS A 72 7.69 -12.41 -2.45
N ILE A 73 8.69 -11.53 -2.57
CA ILE A 73 9.70 -11.56 -3.65
C ILE A 73 10.36 -12.94 -3.81
N SER A 74 10.55 -13.68 -2.72
CA SER A 74 11.07 -15.04 -2.76
C SER A 74 10.16 -16.00 -3.54
N LYS A 75 8.84 -15.88 -3.38
CA LYS A 75 7.85 -16.67 -4.13
C LYS A 75 7.80 -16.25 -5.59
N LEU A 76 7.80 -14.95 -5.87
CA LEU A 76 7.82 -14.42 -7.24
C LEU A 76 9.05 -14.93 -8.01
N ASN A 77 10.22 -14.98 -7.37
CA ASN A 77 11.43 -15.52 -7.98
C ASN A 77 11.37 -17.02 -8.29
N MET A 78 10.48 -17.77 -7.61
CA MET A 78 10.18 -19.17 -7.91
C MET A 78 9.03 -19.36 -8.92
N GLY A 79 8.47 -18.26 -9.44
CA GLY A 79 7.32 -18.29 -10.34
C GLY A 79 5.99 -18.56 -9.62
N GLU A 80 5.96 -18.37 -8.29
CA GLU A 80 4.76 -18.56 -7.47
C GLU A 80 4.07 -17.21 -7.21
N GLU A 81 2.75 -17.26 -6.97
CA GLU A 81 1.98 -16.09 -6.55
C GLU A 81 2.25 -15.72 -5.08
N PRO A 82 2.11 -14.42 -4.71
CA PRO A 82 2.15 -13.99 -3.32
C PRO A 82 1.11 -14.69 -2.44
N ALA A 83 1.46 -14.92 -1.18
CA ALA A 83 0.61 -15.64 -0.24
C ALA A 83 -0.80 -15.04 -0.08
N CYS A 84 -0.94 -13.71 -0.10
CA CYS A 84 -2.24 -13.04 -0.01
C CYS A 84 -3.12 -13.30 -1.24
N VAL A 85 -2.53 -13.44 -2.42
CA VAL A 85 -3.24 -13.75 -3.67
C VAL A 85 -3.75 -15.20 -3.63
N THR A 86 -2.87 -16.14 -3.32
CA THR A 86 -3.24 -17.58 -3.21
C THR A 86 -4.24 -17.85 -2.10
N ALA A 87 -4.13 -17.16 -0.97
CA ALA A 87 -5.01 -17.33 0.18
C ALA A 87 -6.38 -16.66 0.02
N CYS A 88 -6.57 -15.77 -0.96
CA CYS A 88 -7.82 -15.05 -1.13
C CYS A 88 -8.96 -15.96 -1.63
N PRO A 89 -9.97 -16.30 -0.81
CA PRO A 89 -11.04 -17.20 -1.21
C PRO A 89 -11.93 -16.58 -2.30
N MET A 90 -12.04 -15.26 -2.31
CA MET A 90 -12.84 -14.50 -3.29
C MET A 90 -12.11 -14.29 -4.61
N ARG A 91 -10.83 -14.63 -4.70
CA ARG A 91 -9.98 -14.40 -5.88
C ARG A 91 -10.03 -12.95 -6.38
N CYS A 92 -10.23 -11.99 -5.46
CA CYS A 92 -10.30 -10.56 -5.76
C CYS A 92 -8.93 -9.86 -5.76
N LEU A 93 -7.89 -10.52 -5.26
CA LEU A 93 -6.51 -10.03 -5.32
C LEU A 93 -5.83 -10.61 -6.55
N LYS A 94 -5.14 -9.74 -7.29
CA LYS A 94 -4.35 -10.12 -8.46
C LYS A 94 -2.98 -9.44 -8.41
N ILE A 95 -2.00 -10.08 -9.01
CA ILE A 95 -0.66 -9.53 -9.24
C ILE A 95 -0.32 -9.66 -10.72
N GLY A 96 0.44 -8.71 -11.23
CA GLY A 96 0.89 -8.69 -12.61
C GLY A 96 1.51 -7.35 -12.97
N SER A 97 1.95 -7.21 -14.20
CA SER A 97 2.37 -5.90 -14.69
C SER A 97 1.17 -4.93 -14.74
N VAL A 98 1.45 -3.64 -14.57
CA VAL A 98 0.41 -2.61 -14.61
C VAL A 98 -0.36 -2.68 -15.93
N SER A 99 0.33 -2.91 -17.04
CA SER A 99 -0.28 -3.02 -18.37
C SER A 99 -1.24 -4.20 -18.48
N GLU A 100 -0.88 -5.38 -17.98
CA GLU A 100 -1.74 -6.57 -17.98
C GLU A 100 -2.95 -6.38 -17.09
N LEU A 101 -2.76 -5.81 -15.90
CA LEU A 101 -3.85 -5.57 -14.96
C LEU A 101 -4.86 -4.54 -15.48
N LEU A 102 -4.40 -3.48 -16.14
CA LEU A 102 -5.29 -2.50 -16.78
C LEU A 102 -6.04 -3.09 -17.95
N GLN A 103 -5.38 -3.88 -18.82
CA GLN A 103 -6.05 -4.55 -19.94
C GLN A 103 -7.11 -5.56 -19.49
N SER A 104 -6.86 -6.24 -18.37
CA SER A 104 -7.80 -7.22 -17.82
C SER A 104 -9.01 -6.61 -17.12
N ASN A 105 -9.06 -5.28 -16.98
CA ASN A 105 -10.09 -4.60 -16.21
C ASN A 105 -10.64 -3.37 -16.93
N SER A 106 -11.80 -3.53 -17.56
CA SER A 106 -12.49 -2.45 -18.30
C SER A 106 -13.09 -1.33 -17.43
N GLN A 107 -13.04 -1.47 -16.09
CA GLN A 107 -13.62 -0.48 -15.17
C GLN A 107 -12.64 0.65 -14.80
N ILE A 108 -11.36 0.47 -15.10
CA ILE A 108 -10.32 1.46 -14.83
C ILE A 108 -9.63 1.78 -16.15
N ALA A 109 -9.75 3.02 -16.59
CA ALA A 109 -9.17 3.43 -17.86
C ALA A 109 -7.64 3.59 -17.79
N ASN A 110 -7.13 3.99 -16.62
CA ASN A 110 -5.69 4.20 -16.45
C ASN A 110 -5.27 4.17 -14.96
N LEU A 111 -3.96 4.08 -14.73
CA LEU A 111 -3.38 4.01 -13.38
C LEU A 111 -3.61 5.29 -12.56
N GLU A 112 -3.68 6.46 -13.20
CA GLU A 112 -3.90 7.73 -12.49
C GLU A 112 -5.32 7.82 -11.90
N GLU A 113 -6.33 7.32 -12.57
CA GLU A 113 -7.68 7.21 -11.99
C GLU A 113 -7.70 6.34 -10.75
N SER A 114 -6.99 5.20 -10.80
CA SER A 114 -6.83 4.32 -9.63
C SER A 114 -6.10 5.02 -8.48
N ARG A 115 -5.04 5.78 -8.77
CA ARG A 115 -4.28 6.57 -7.78
C ARG A 115 -5.15 7.62 -7.10
N VAL A 116 -5.95 8.35 -7.87
CA VAL A 116 -6.90 9.34 -7.33
C VAL A 116 -7.95 8.66 -6.45
N ALA A 117 -8.49 7.52 -6.86
CA ALA A 117 -9.46 6.78 -6.08
C ALA A 117 -8.89 6.28 -4.75
N ILE A 118 -7.68 5.72 -4.76
CA ILE A 118 -6.98 5.27 -3.55
C ILE A 118 -6.72 6.44 -2.61
N ASN A 119 -6.22 7.56 -3.11
CA ASN A 119 -5.93 8.72 -2.27
C ASN A 119 -7.21 9.29 -1.64
N ARG A 120 -8.32 9.36 -2.38
CA ARG A 120 -9.62 9.79 -1.84
C ARG A 120 -10.11 8.84 -0.76
N LEU A 121 -10.08 7.53 -1.01
CA LEU A 121 -10.48 6.52 -0.03
C LEU A 121 -9.63 6.59 1.22
N TYR A 122 -8.32 6.72 1.07
CA TYR A 122 -7.40 6.79 2.20
C TYR A 122 -7.62 8.06 3.03
N ASN A 123 -7.75 9.22 2.38
CA ASN A 123 -8.03 10.49 3.06
C ASN A 123 -9.37 10.48 3.80
N SER A 124 -10.35 9.69 3.36
CA SER A 124 -11.61 9.52 4.06
C SER A 124 -11.54 8.54 5.24
N LEU A 125 -10.51 7.68 5.29
CA LEU A 125 -10.28 6.69 6.36
C LEU A 125 -9.33 7.21 7.44
N VAL A 126 -8.52 8.21 7.13
CA VAL A 126 -7.55 8.79 8.06
C VAL A 126 -8.25 9.82 8.95
N SER A 127 -8.07 9.68 10.27
CA SER A 127 -8.62 10.61 11.26
C SER A 127 -8.18 12.06 10.99
N PRO A 128 -9.02 13.07 11.21
CA PRO A 128 -8.66 14.48 11.04
C PRO A 128 -7.48 14.94 11.91
N ASP A 129 -7.08 14.17 12.91
CA ASP A 129 -5.92 14.43 13.78
C ASP A 129 -4.58 13.91 13.21
N SER A 130 -4.59 13.26 12.04
CA SER A 130 -3.35 12.83 11.39
C SER A 130 -2.61 14.03 10.79
N ASP A 131 -1.29 14.00 10.88
CA ASP A 131 -0.40 15.04 10.35
C ASP A 131 -0.73 15.36 8.88
N GLU A 132 -1.38 16.49 8.65
CA GLU A 132 -1.85 16.95 7.33
C GLU A 132 -0.70 17.02 6.30
N SER A 133 0.55 17.12 6.78
CA SER A 133 1.75 17.10 5.95
C SER A 133 1.96 15.77 5.21
N LEU A 134 1.40 14.66 5.70
CA LEU A 134 1.51 13.35 5.05
C LEU A 134 0.58 13.23 3.83
N LEU A 135 -0.52 13.95 3.82
CA LEU A 135 -1.53 13.93 2.74
C LEU A 135 -1.05 14.63 1.46
N LEU A 136 -0.04 15.51 1.59
CA LEU A 136 0.50 16.30 0.47
C LEU A 136 1.64 15.59 -0.29
N VAL A 137 2.07 14.41 0.16
CA VAL A 137 3.16 13.68 -0.50
C VAL A 137 2.62 12.90 -1.68
N GLU A 138 2.99 13.31 -2.88
CA GLU A 138 2.66 12.59 -4.12
C GLU A 138 3.53 11.33 -4.25
N THR A 139 3.09 10.22 -3.66
CA THR A 139 3.84 8.96 -3.62
C THR A 139 3.65 8.08 -4.85
N LYS A 140 2.64 8.35 -5.68
CA LYS A 140 2.28 7.55 -6.87
C LYS A 140 2.18 6.04 -6.57
N PRO A 141 1.14 5.61 -5.83
CA PRO A 141 0.96 4.20 -5.47
C PRO A 141 0.77 3.30 -6.69
N ASN A 142 1.28 2.08 -6.64
CA ASN A 142 1.18 1.07 -7.69
C ASN A 142 0.17 -0.04 -7.34
N ILE A 143 -0.92 0.33 -6.70
CA ILE A 143 -2.08 -0.53 -6.49
C ILE A 143 -3.20 -0.06 -7.41
N ILE A 144 -3.81 -1.01 -8.10
CA ILE A 144 -5.03 -0.80 -8.87
C ILE A 144 -6.20 -1.26 -8.01
N PHE A 145 -7.07 -0.32 -7.64
CA PHE A 145 -8.27 -0.59 -6.88
C PHE A 145 -9.49 -0.53 -7.80
N VAL A 146 -10.26 -1.62 -7.83
CA VAL A 146 -11.49 -1.72 -8.61
C VAL A 146 -12.67 -1.64 -7.66
N PRO A 147 -13.35 -0.51 -7.55
CA PRO A 147 -14.50 -0.38 -6.68
C PRO A 147 -15.67 -1.23 -7.19
N HIS A 148 -16.48 -1.75 -6.27
CA HIS A 148 -17.71 -2.45 -6.64
C HIS A 148 -18.67 -1.51 -7.36
N ARG A 149 -19.39 -2.00 -8.39
CA ARG A 149 -20.30 -1.20 -9.24
C ARG A 149 -21.30 -0.34 -8.47
N ASN A 150 -21.78 -0.82 -7.31
CA ASN A 150 -22.74 -0.09 -6.48
C ASN A 150 -22.11 1.10 -5.73
N ILE A 151 -20.79 1.20 -5.65
CA ILE A 151 -20.07 2.29 -4.98
C ILE A 151 -19.86 3.46 -5.93
N ILE A 152 -19.72 3.18 -7.24
CA ILE A 152 -19.48 4.21 -8.26
C ILE A 152 -20.71 5.12 -8.42
N ASN A 153 -21.91 4.60 -8.21
CA ASN A 153 -23.17 5.30 -8.43
C ASN A 153 -23.68 6.09 -7.21
N ASN A 154 -23.09 5.92 -6.03
CA ASN A 154 -23.47 6.67 -4.83
C ASN A 154 -22.38 7.69 -4.49
N ASN A 155 -22.67 8.97 -4.72
CA ASN A 155 -21.81 10.10 -4.31
C ASN A 155 -21.67 10.28 -2.78
N GLU A 156 -22.24 9.38 -1.97
CA GLU A 156 -22.16 9.39 -0.52
C GLU A 156 -21.59 8.08 -0.01
N ILE A 157 -20.25 8.00 0.08
CA ILE A 157 -19.61 6.97 0.90
C ILE A 157 -19.60 7.49 2.34
N GLN A 158 -20.62 7.13 3.13
CA GLN A 158 -20.54 7.25 4.59
C GLN A 158 -19.68 6.09 5.13
N LEU A 159 -18.42 6.39 5.41
CA LEU A 159 -17.52 5.46 6.08
C LEU A 159 -17.77 5.53 7.58
N HIS A 160 -18.40 4.52 8.15
CA HIS A 160 -18.40 4.31 9.58
C HIS A 160 -17.07 3.70 10.00
N LEU A 161 -16.21 4.52 10.58
CA LEU A 161 -15.03 4.06 11.32
C LEU A 161 -15.56 3.45 12.64
N SER A 162 -15.67 2.13 12.71
CA SER A 162 -15.75 1.46 14.00
C SER A 162 -14.39 1.64 14.67
N SER A 163 -14.38 2.32 15.81
CA SER A 163 -13.23 2.51 16.68
C SER A 163 -12.50 1.19 16.92
N MET A 164 -11.27 1.11 16.43
CA MET A 164 -10.36 0.06 16.87
C MET A 164 -10.00 0.30 18.34
N PRO A 165 -9.95 -0.74 19.18
CA PRO A 165 -9.54 -0.58 20.57
C PRO A 165 -8.10 -0.07 20.63
N GLU A 166 -7.84 0.89 21.51
CA GLU A 166 -6.56 1.57 21.72
C GLU A 166 -5.48 0.71 22.40
N GLU A 167 -5.61 -0.61 22.44
CA GLU A 167 -4.63 -1.47 23.12
C GLU A 167 -4.10 -2.57 22.18
N LEU A 168 -2.90 -2.32 21.65
CA LEU A 168 -1.86 -3.33 21.38
C LEU A 168 -0.47 -2.69 21.40
#